data_09f044cc8ab8cc3cc032d14a8052e9b9
#
_entry.id   09f044cc8ab8cc3cc032d14a8052e9b9
#
_cell.length_a   1.000
_cell.length_b   1.000
_cell.length_c   1.000
_cell.angle_alpha   90.00
_cell.angle_beta   90.00
_cell.angle_gamma   90.00
#
_symmetry.space_group_name_H-M   'P 1'
#
loop_
_entity.id
_entity.type
_entity.pdbx_description
1 polymer ?
#
loop_
_entity_poly.entity_id
_entity_poly.type
_entity_poly.pdbx_seq_one_letter_code
_entity_poly.pdbx_strand_id
1 'polypeptide(L)'
;LIPHQADSAERVLLQRLEDCLTLYEQFDPADQERIRWLMGVLPDGMTMDLMHFQGDSAQDLTAFQTLDELDQYTYYVAGCVGEFWTRMVCAHCPSMSGWDVKKMSAIGVRFGKGLQLTNIVKDLARDLHRGRCYVPEPLLREAGLTPVDLLNRENLPKFRPVLMRLIKMAIEHLDQGWMYTMALPRLEIRQRLACMWPILLAGETLKRVAAAPDLLDPSVNVKAPRSVVYRVMALTTFTGGCGYVGTAYWGRLRKQIV
;
A
#
# COMPACT_ATOMS: atom_id res chain seq x y z
N LEU A 1 -25.43 9.97 9.02
CA LEU A 1 -24.45 9.17 8.26
C LEU A 1 -24.95 7.75 7.98
N ILE A 2 -25.42 7.00 9.01
CA ILE A 2 -25.84 5.58 8.88
C ILE A 2 -26.92 5.34 7.82
N PRO A 3 -28.01 6.14 7.73
CA PRO A 3 -29.07 5.90 6.74
C PRO A 3 -28.62 6.09 5.27
N HIS A 4 -27.57 6.86 5.05
CA HIS A 4 -27.08 7.19 3.70
C HIS A 4 -25.96 6.27 3.21
N GLN A 5 -25.49 5.32 4.07
CA GLN A 5 -24.46 4.38 3.69
C GLN A 5 -25.02 3.28 2.79
N ALA A 6 -24.53 3.21 1.55
CA ALA A 6 -24.98 2.24 0.55
C ALA A 6 -24.42 0.83 0.82
N ASP A 7 -23.17 0.73 1.31
CA ASP A 7 -22.57 -0.55 1.63
C ASP A 7 -23.11 -1.12 2.93
N SER A 8 -23.61 -2.36 2.87
CA SER A 8 -24.23 -3.02 4.02
C SER A 8 -23.23 -3.35 5.13
N ALA A 9 -21.98 -3.67 4.79
CA ALA A 9 -20.94 -4.00 5.76
C ALA A 9 -20.46 -2.75 6.50
N GLU A 10 -20.30 -1.63 5.79
CA GLU A 10 -19.97 -0.34 6.40
C GLU A 10 -21.09 0.17 7.31
N ARG A 11 -22.33 -0.04 6.90
CA ARG A 11 -23.50 0.29 7.73
C ARG A 11 -23.48 -0.47 9.05
N VAL A 12 -23.23 -1.78 9.02
CA VAL A 12 -23.12 -2.62 10.22
C VAL A 12 -21.96 -2.15 11.10
N LEU A 13 -20.81 -1.81 10.51
CA LEU A 13 -19.66 -1.28 11.26
C LEU A 13 -20.02 0.02 12.00
N LEU A 14 -20.67 0.97 11.31
CA LEU A 14 -21.12 2.23 11.93
C LEU A 14 -22.15 2.01 13.04
N GLN A 15 -23.06 1.03 12.88
CA GLN A 15 -24.03 0.67 13.93
C GLN A 15 -23.36 0.07 15.18
N ARG A 16 -22.21 -0.57 15.01
CA ARG A 16 -21.45 -1.23 16.07
C ARG A 16 -20.23 -0.42 16.54
N LEU A 17 -20.19 0.87 16.26
CA LEU A 17 -19.06 1.72 16.64
C LEU A 17 -18.86 1.76 18.16
N GLU A 18 -19.95 1.76 18.94
CA GLU A 18 -19.89 1.72 20.41
C GLU A 18 -19.25 0.42 20.92
N ASP A 19 -19.52 -0.73 20.27
CA ASP A 19 -18.87 -2.01 20.61
C ASP A 19 -17.35 -1.90 20.37
N CYS A 20 -16.92 -1.24 19.29
CA CYS A 20 -15.51 -1.03 19.00
C CYS A 20 -14.83 -0.13 20.04
N LEU A 21 -15.52 0.93 20.48
CA LEU A 21 -15.02 1.84 21.52
C LEU A 21 -14.91 1.12 22.87
N THR A 22 -15.93 0.35 23.24
CA THR A 22 -15.91 -0.46 24.46
C THR A 22 -14.77 -1.47 24.47
N LEU A 23 -14.49 -2.09 23.32
CA LEU A 23 -13.36 -3.01 23.19
C LEU A 23 -12.00 -2.26 23.28
N TYR A 24 -11.91 -1.08 22.68
CA TYR A 24 -10.72 -0.23 22.75
C TYR A 24 -10.40 0.18 24.20
N GLU A 25 -11.41 0.51 25.00
CA GLU A 25 -11.25 0.89 26.41
C GLU A 25 -10.71 -0.25 27.29
N GLN A 26 -10.83 -1.49 26.85
CA GLN A 26 -10.29 -2.68 27.52
C GLN A 26 -8.81 -2.96 27.23
N PHE A 27 -8.21 -2.30 26.24
CA PHE A 27 -6.80 -2.47 25.94
C PHE A 27 -5.91 -1.84 27.01
N ASP A 28 -4.67 -2.32 27.10
CA ASP A 28 -3.64 -1.71 27.92
C ASP A 28 -3.49 -0.21 27.58
N PRO A 29 -3.32 0.68 28.56
CA PRO A 29 -3.18 2.12 28.32
C PRO A 29 -2.09 2.50 27.30
N ALA A 30 -0.97 1.74 27.27
CA ALA A 30 0.09 1.97 26.30
C ALA A 30 -0.33 1.59 24.87
N ASP A 31 -1.18 0.58 24.70
CA ASP A 31 -1.75 0.23 23.39
C ASP A 31 -2.83 1.22 22.97
N GLN A 32 -3.64 1.69 23.91
CA GLN A 32 -4.59 2.78 23.63
C GLN A 32 -3.86 4.04 23.14
N GLU A 33 -2.70 4.36 23.70
CA GLU A 33 -1.88 5.49 23.25
C GLU A 33 -1.34 5.28 21.82
N ARG A 34 -0.85 4.08 21.50
CA ARG A 34 -0.37 3.72 20.16
C ARG A 34 -1.50 3.82 19.12
N ILE A 35 -2.68 3.30 19.47
CA ILE A 35 -3.87 3.37 18.61
C ILE A 35 -4.30 4.82 18.40
N ARG A 36 -4.38 5.63 19.48
CA ARG A 36 -4.71 7.06 19.37
C ARG A 36 -3.74 7.82 18.49
N TRP A 37 -2.44 7.53 18.61
CA TRP A 37 -1.44 8.12 17.73
C TRP A 37 -1.74 7.79 16.24
N LEU A 38 -1.99 6.51 15.91
CA LEU A 38 -2.31 6.11 14.54
C LEU A 38 -3.59 6.79 14.04
N MET A 39 -4.63 6.81 14.88
CA MET A 39 -5.90 7.45 14.56
C MET A 39 -5.83 8.99 14.47
N GLY A 40 -4.77 9.59 14.98
CA GLY A 40 -4.46 11.01 14.79
C GLY A 40 -3.76 11.29 13.45
N VAL A 41 -3.03 10.31 12.90
CA VAL A 41 -2.23 10.49 11.67
C VAL A 41 -2.97 9.99 10.42
N LEU A 42 -3.61 8.83 10.50
CA LEU A 42 -4.25 8.19 9.34
C LEU A 42 -5.34 9.07 8.69
N PRO A 43 -6.21 9.79 9.44
CA PRO A 43 -7.20 10.68 8.85
C PRO A 43 -6.63 11.88 8.09
N ASP A 44 -5.37 12.27 8.38
CA ASP A 44 -4.71 13.35 7.63
C ASP A 44 -4.57 12.98 6.16
N GLY A 45 -4.33 11.70 5.85
CA GLY A 45 -4.30 11.21 4.48
C GLY A 45 -5.66 11.27 3.80
N MET A 46 -6.74 10.97 4.50
CA MET A 46 -8.11 11.10 3.99
C MET A 46 -8.47 12.58 3.76
N THR A 47 -8.07 13.43 4.69
CA THR A 47 -8.27 14.89 4.59
C THR A 47 -7.49 15.45 3.40
N MET A 48 -6.22 15.05 3.24
CA MET A 48 -5.39 15.42 2.09
C MET A 48 -6.05 15.01 0.76
N ASP A 49 -6.57 13.78 0.68
CA ASP A 49 -7.27 13.26 -0.50
C ASP A 49 -8.50 14.12 -0.83
N LEU A 50 -9.36 14.36 0.15
CA LEU A 50 -10.59 15.13 -0.03
C LEU A 50 -10.34 16.61 -0.35
N MET A 51 -9.29 17.21 0.22
CA MET A 51 -8.95 18.61 -0.05
C MET A 51 -8.28 18.79 -1.40
N HIS A 52 -7.49 17.82 -1.84
CA HIS A 52 -6.79 17.87 -3.12
C HIS A 52 -7.70 17.50 -4.29
N PHE A 53 -8.51 16.45 -4.13
CA PHE A 53 -9.41 15.94 -5.15
C PHE A 53 -10.87 16.29 -4.79
N GLN A 54 -11.32 17.47 -5.19
CA GLN A 54 -12.63 18.01 -4.79
C GLN A 54 -13.80 17.46 -5.60
N GLY A 55 -13.51 16.81 -6.76
CA GLY A 55 -14.51 16.18 -7.61
C GLY A 55 -14.54 14.66 -7.45
N ASP A 56 -15.54 14.05 -8.08
CA ASP A 56 -15.74 12.58 -8.05
C ASP A 56 -15.99 12.01 -9.46
N SER A 57 -15.52 12.71 -10.48
CA SER A 57 -15.69 12.38 -11.90
C SER A 57 -14.45 12.71 -12.72
N ALA A 58 -14.34 12.12 -13.90
CA ALA A 58 -13.25 12.39 -14.85
C ALA A 58 -13.18 13.86 -15.31
N GLN A 59 -14.29 14.62 -15.21
CA GLN A 59 -14.35 16.04 -15.55
C GLN A 59 -13.61 16.91 -14.51
N ASP A 60 -13.54 16.43 -13.27
CA ASP A 60 -12.91 17.12 -12.15
C ASP A 60 -11.49 16.61 -11.89
N LEU A 61 -10.89 15.92 -12.87
CA LEU A 61 -9.59 15.25 -12.72
C LEU A 61 -8.48 16.23 -12.38
N THR A 62 -7.88 16.05 -11.24
CA THR A 62 -6.69 16.77 -10.77
C THR A 62 -5.56 15.80 -10.45
N ALA A 63 -4.32 16.29 -10.40
CA ALA A 63 -3.14 15.49 -10.09
C ALA A 63 -2.32 16.10 -8.96
N PHE A 64 -1.58 15.27 -8.22
CA PHE A 64 -0.58 15.77 -7.29
C PHE A 64 0.41 16.69 -8.01
N GLN A 65 0.75 17.80 -7.36
CA GLN A 65 1.60 18.82 -7.95
C GLN A 65 3.09 18.50 -7.77
N THR A 66 3.44 17.69 -6.80
CA THR A 66 4.83 17.34 -6.46
C THR A 66 5.01 15.87 -6.09
N LEU A 67 6.25 15.40 -6.17
CA LEU A 67 6.63 14.08 -5.63
C LEU A 67 6.51 14.04 -4.09
N ASP A 68 6.71 15.18 -3.43
CA ASP A 68 6.59 15.28 -1.97
C ASP A 68 5.13 15.09 -1.52
N GLU A 69 4.15 15.58 -2.28
CA GLU A 69 2.73 15.29 -2.01
C GLU A 69 2.43 13.79 -2.11
N LEU A 70 2.94 13.12 -3.14
CA LEU A 70 2.80 11.66 -3.27
C LEU A 70 3.47 10.94 -2.10
N ASP A 71 4.67 11.35 -1.70
CA ASP A 71 5.41 10.77 -0.58
C ASP A 71 4.68 10.98 0.74
N GLN A 72 4.16 12.19 0.99
CA GLN A 72 3.39 12.54 2.18
C GLN A 72 2.06 11.77 2.23
N TYR A 73 1.33 11.70 1.13
CA TYR A 73 0.09 10.93 1.04
C TYR A 73 0.33 9.45 1.36
N THR A 74 1.35 8.83 0.74
CA THR A 74 1.68 7.42 1.00
C THR A 74 2.13 7.18 2.45
N TYR A 75 2.74 8.19 3.10
CA TYR A 75 3.03 8.13 4.53
C TYR A 75 1.75 8.10 5.36
N TYR A 76 0.84 9.05 5.16
CA TYR A 76 -0.37 9.16 5.95
C TYR A 76 -1.28 7.94 5.82
N VAL A 77 -1.50 7.42 4.61
CA VAL A 77 -2.46 6.33 4.38
C VAL A 77 -1.88 4.92 4.61
N ALA A 78 -0.55 4.76 4.67
CA ALA A 78 0.07 3.45 4.80
C ALA A 78 1.42 3.45 5.54
N GLY A 79 2.27 4.45 5.36
CA GLY A 79 3.57 4.51 6.02
C GLY A 79 3.44 4.54 7.54
N CYS A 80 2.53 5.35 8.09
CA CYS A 80 2.25 5.42 9.52
C CYS A 80 1.80 4.06 10.11
N VAL A 81 1.11 3.23 9.31
CA VAL A 81 0.73 1.88 9.71
C VAL A 81 1.96 0.99 9.88
N GLY A 82 3.00 1.14 9.04
CA GLY A 82 4.26 0.43 9.19
C GLY A 82 5.03 0.80 10.47
N GLU A 83 4.97 2.08 10.85
CA GLU A 83 5.49 2.54 12.14
C GLU A 83 4.67 1.98 13.31
N PHE A 84 3.34 2.05 13.24
CA PHE A 84 2.44 1.47 14.22
C PHE A 84 2.69 -0.03 14.42
N TRP A 85 2.76 -0.79 13.34
CA TRP A 85 3.08 -2.21 13.37
C TRP A 85 4.39 -2.48 14.11
N THR A 86 5.44 -1.70 13.84
CA THR A 86 6.73 -1.84 14.51
C THR A 86 6.62 -1.60 16.01
N ARG A 87 5.93 -0.55 16.44
CA ARG A 87 5.71 -0.23 17.86
C ARG A 87 4.93 -1.36 18.56
N MET A 88 3.94 -1.96 17.88
CA MET A 88 3.14 -3.07 18.42
C MET A 88 3.98 -4.35 18.56
N VAL A 89 4.74 -4.74 17.54
CA VAL A 89 5.56 -5.96 17.63
C VAL A 89 6.68 -5.83 18.66
N CYS A 90 7.29 -4.65 18.81
CA CYS A 90 8.29 -4.40 19.85
C CYS A 90 7.69 -4.44 21.26
N ALA A 91 6.43 -4.06 21.42
CA ALA A 91 5.74 -4.09 22.71
C ALA A 91 5.29 -5.50 23.12
N HIS A 92 4.83 -6.31 22.16
CA HIS A 92 4.16 -7.57 22.44
C HIS A 92 4.97 -8.82 22.08
N CYS A 93 6.08 -8.69 21.38
CA CYS A 93 6.93 -9.82 21.02
C CYS A 93 8.28 -9.71 21.74
N PRO A 94 8.53 -10.49 22.80
CA PRO A 94 9.77 -10.42 23.60
C PRO A 94 11.04 -10.57 22.74
N SER A 95 10.97 -11.37 21.67
CA SER A 95 12.07 -11.58 20.73
C SER A 95 12.50 -10.32 19.96
N MET A 96 11.68 -9.27 19.98
CA MET A 96 11.92 -7.99 19.32
C MET A 96 12.07 -6.80 20.29
N SER A 97 12.06 -7.05 21.59
CA SER A 97 12.21 -6.00 22.62
C SER A 97 13.55 -5.25 22.54
N GLY A 98 14.58 -5.88 21.98
CA GLY A 98 15.91 -5.26 21.75
C GLY A 98 16.05 -4.50 20.43
N TRP A 99 14.98 -4.34 19.65
CA TRP A 99 15.05 -3.60 18.38
C TRP A 99 15.23 -2.09 18.63
N ASP A 100 16.03 -1.46 17.78
CA ASP A 100 15.99 0.00 17.64
C ASP A 100 14.67 0.39 16.96
N VAL A 101 13.69 0.75 17.81
CA VAL A 101 12.32 1.07 17.37
C VAL A 101 12.32 2.19 16.33
N LYS A 102 13.15 3.23 16.51
CA LYS A 102 13.22 4.36 15.56
C LYS A 102 13.70 3.90 14.17
N LYS A 103 14.78 3.13 14.14
CA LYS A 103 15.35 2.59 12.90
C LYS A 103 14.37 1.64 12.21
N MET A 104 13.77 0.72 12.96
CA MET A 104 12.85 -0.26 12.40
C MET A 104 11.53 0.37 11.97
N SER A 105 11.03 1.39 12.68
CA SER A 105 9.88 2.19 12.26
C SER A 105 10.14 2.89 10.93
N ALA A 106 11.31 3.49 10.73
CA ALA A 106 11.66 4.12 9.44
C ALA A 106 11.64 3.12 8.28
N ILE A 107 12.08 1.88 8.50
CA ILE A 107 12.01 0.80 7.50
C ILE A 107 10.54 0.36 7.31
N GLY A 108 9.76 0.25 8.40
CA GLY A 108 8.33 -0.06 8.38
C GLY A 108 7.51 0.96 7.59
N VAL A 109 7.81 2.26 7.77
CA VAL A 109 7.22 3.36 6.98
C VAL A 109 7.45 3.15 5.49
N ARG A 110 8.67 2.85 5.09
CA ARG A 110 8.97 2.56 3.69
C ARG A 110 8.20 1.34 3.17
N PHE A 111 8.07 0.30 3.98
CA PHE A 111 7.27 -0.86 3.63
C PHE A 111 5.81 -0.47 3.34
N GLY A 112 5.16 0.28 4.22
CA GLY A 112 3.79 0.78 4.01
C GLY A 112 3.68 1.60 2.72
N LYS A 113 4.59 2.56 2.49
CA LYS A 113 4.64 3.36 1.25
C LYS A 113 4.72 2.49 0.00
N GLY A 114 5.52 1.42 0.00
CA GLY A 114 5.64 0.49 -1.13
C GLY A 114 4.33 -0.24 -1.45
N LEU A 115 3.57 -0.62 -0.43
CA LEU A 115 2.25 -1.22 -0.60
C LEU A 115 1.26 -0.21 -1.19
N GLN A 116 1.27 1.03 -0.72
CA GLN A 116 0.37 2.06 -1.23
C GLN A 116 0.72 2.47 -2.67
N LEU A 117 1.99 2.62 -3.01
CA LEU A 117 2.40 2.86 -4.39
C LEU A 117 1.94 1.72 -5.32
N THR A 118 1.97 0.48 -4.84
CA THR A 118 1.43 -0.66 -5.59
C THR A 118 -0.08 -0.51 -5.84
N ASN A 119 -0.84 -0.04 -4.85
CA ASN A 119 -2.26 0.24 -5.01
C ASN A 119 -2.50 1.38 -6.01
N ILE A 120 -1.75 2.47 -5.91
CA ILE A 120 -1.86 3.63 -6.82
C ILE A 120 -1.68 3.20 -8.28
N VAL A 121 -0.64 2.44 -8.61
CA VAL A 121 -0.42 2.02 -10.00
C VAL A 121 -1.40 0.93 -10.46
N LYS A 122 -1.89 0.10 -9.55
CA LYS A 122 -2.87 -0.95 -9.83
C LYS A 122 -4.25 -0.39 -10.11
N ASP A 123 -4.68 0.61 -9.33
CA ASP A 123 -6.04 1.18 -9.39
C ASP A 123 -6.11 2.43 -10.28
N LEU A 124 -5.00 2.79 -10.96
CA LEU A 124 -4.81 4.03 -11.72
C LEU A 124 -6.02 4.40 -12.59
N ALA A 125 -6.46 3.52 -13.49
CA ALA A 125 -7.56 3.84 -14.40
C ALA A 125 -8.87 4.13 -13.68
N ARG A 126 -9.15 3.42 -12.58
CA ARG A 126 -10.36 3.63 -11.77
C ARG A 126 -10.29 4.97 -11.04
N ASP A 127 -9.13 5.30 -10.48
CA ASP A 127 -8.93 6.54 -9.74
C ASP A 127 -9.01 7.76 -10.65
N LEU A 128 -8.44 7.69 -11.87
CA LEU A 128 -8.58 8.73 -12.90
C LEU A 128 -10.05 9.03 -13.23
N HIS A 129 -10.87 7.99 -13.39
CA HIS A 129 -12.30 8.16 -13.68
C HIS A 129 -13.11 8.70 -12.47
N ARG A 130 -12.52 8.69 -11.28
CA ARG A 130 -13.04 9.33 -10.06
C ARG A 130 -12.44 10.70 -9.79
N GLY A 131 -11.78 11.30 -10.77
CA GLY A 131 -11.16 12.61 -10.62
C GLY A 131 -9.82 12.62 -9.88
N ARG A 132 -9.23 11.45 -9.60
CA ARG A 132 -8.02 11.31 -8.78
C ARG A 132 -6.83 10.86 -9.61
N CYS A 133 -5.82 11.72 -9.76
CA CYS A 133 -4.54 11.34 -10.35
C CYS A 133 -3.42 11.44 -9.31
N TYR A 134 -3.10 10.32 -8.67
CA TYR A 134 -1.99 10.26 -7.70
C TYR A 134 -0.61 10.33 -8.36
N VAL A 135 -0.54 10.31 -9.70
CA VAL A 135 0.72 10.51 -10.44
C VAL A 135 1.08 11.98 -10.42
N PRO A 136 2.25 12.38 -9.89
CA PRO A 136 2.66 13.77 -9.87
C PRO A 136 2.73 14.40 -11.26
N GLU A 137 2.14 15.57 -11.43
CA GLU A 137 2.09 16.28 -12.70
C GLU A 137 3.48 16.52 -13.35
N PRO A 138 4.55 16.82 -12.61
CA PRO A 138 5.87 16.95 -13.21
C PRO A 138 6.34 15.69 -13.94
N LEU A 139 6.01 14.49 -13.44
CA LEU A 139 6.36 13.23 -14.12
C LEU A 139 5.58 13.05 -15.43
N LEU A 140 4.33 13.48 -15.46
CA LEU A 140 3.52 13.45 -16.68
C LEU A 140 4.04 14.46 -17.70
N ARG A 141 4.38 15.67 -17.25
CA ARG A 141 4.92 16.74 -18.10
C ARG A 141 6.25 16.34 -18.75
N GLU A 142 7.13 15.65 -18.04
CA GLU A 142 8.37 15.08 -18.60
C GLU A 142 8.11 14.12 -19.78
N ALA A 143 6.96 13.44 -19.78
CA ALA A 143 6.51 12.55 -20.86
C ALA A 143 5.66 13.26 -21.93
N GLY A 144 5.47 14.58 -21.82
CA GLY A 144 4.58 15.34 -22.70
C GLY A 144 3.11 14.97 -22.54
N LEU A 145 2.70 14.65 -21.30
CA LEU A 145 1.33 14.28 -20.93
C LEU A 145 0.76 15.22 -19.88
N THR A 146 -0.55 15.35 -19.89
CA THR A 146 -1.37 15.93 -18.83
C THR A 146 -2.16 14.82 -18.11
N PRO A 147 -2.75 15.08 -16.93
CA PRO A 147 -3.60 14.10 -16.26
C PRO A 147 -4.76 13.62 -17.15
N VAL A 148 -5.37 14.52 -17.92
CA VAL A 148 -6.51 14.21 -18.81
C VAL A 148 -6.10 13.26 -19.95
N ASP A 149 -4.87 13.33 -20.43
CA ASP A 149 -4.37 12.44 -21.47
C ASP A 149 -4.39 10.97 -21.03
N LEU A 150 -4.32 10.69 -19.72
CA LEU A 150 -4.39 9.33 -19.19
C LEU A 150 -5.78 8.70 -19.27
N LEU A 151 -6.82 9.48 -19.53
CA LEU A 151 -8.16 8.94 -19.81
C LEU A 151 -8.25 8.31 -21.22
N ASN A 152 -7.32 8.64 -22.11
CA ASN A 152 -7.21 8.00 -23.42
C ASN A 152 -6.18 6.86 -23.36
N ARG A 153 -6.67 5.62 -23.58
CA ARG A 153 -5.84 4.38 -23.57
C ARG A 153 -4.70 4.42 -24.60
N GLU A 154 -4.85 5.14 -25.69
CA GLU A 154 -3.82 5.28 -26.73
C GLU A 154 -2.54 5.96 -26.22
N ASN A 155 -2.63 6.69 -25.10
CA ASN A 155 -1.47 7.33 -24.46
C ASN A 155 -0.66 6.39 -23.56
N LEU A 156 -1.08 5.14 -23.37
CA LEU A 156 -0.33 4.17 -22.56
C LEU A 156 1.14 4.01 -22.99
N PRO A 157 1.49 3.96 -24.29
CA PRO A 157 2.89 3.88 -24.70
C PRO A 157 3.73 5.08 -24.23
N LYS A 158 3.18 6.29 -24.29
CA LYS A 158 3.82 7.51 -23.79
C LYS A 158 3.91 7.53 -22.27
N PHE A 159 2.91 7.01 -21.58
CA PHE A 159 2.86 6.93 -20.12
C PHE A 159 3.77 5.82 -19.56
N ARG A 160 4.10 4.80 -20.35
CA ARG A 160 4.87 3.63 -19.88
C ARG A 160 6.17 3.97 -19.15
N PRO A 161 7.00 4.93 -19.59
CA PRO A 161 8.21 5.32 -18.85
C PRO A 161 7.89 5.87 -17.45
N VAL A 162 6.84 6.68 -17.30
CA VAL A 162 6.38 7.24 -16.02
C VAL A 162 5.88 6.11 -15.11
N LEU A 163 5.06 5.20 -15.64
CA LEU A 163 4.60 4.02 -14.94
C LEU A 163 5.77 3.18 -14.40
N MET A 164 6.77 2.91 -15.22
CA MET A 164 7.94 2.14 -14.81
C MET A 164 8.76 2.85 -13.73
N ARG A 165 8.81 4.18 -13.74
CA ARG A 165 9.43 4.97 -12.67
C ARG A 165 8.67 4.80 -11.34
N LEU A 166 7.35 4.86 -11.35
CA LEU A 166 6.51 4.62 -10.17
C LEU A 166 6.64 3.19 -9.65
N ILE A 167 6.65 2.20 -10.54
CA ILE A 167 6.87 0.79 -10.20
C ILE A 167 8.25 0.61 -9.55
N LYS A 168 9.29 1.23 -10.07
CA LYS A 168 10.64 1.18 -9.50
C LYS A 168 10.65 1.77 -8.08
N MET A 169 10.01 2.92 -7.87
CA MET A 169 9.86 3.52 -6.54
C MET A 169 9.14 2.56 -5.58
N ALA A 170 8.06 1.92 -6.03
CA ALA A 170 7.34 0.93 -5.22
C ALA A 170 8.24 -0.25 -4.83
N ILE A 171 9.03 -0.79 -5.77
CA ILE A 171 9.98 -1.88 -5.52
C ILE A 171 11.07 -1.47 -4.54
N GLU A 172 11.65 -0.28 -4.67
CA GLU A 172 12.66 0.24 -3.74
C GLU A 172 12.13 0.35 -2.31
N HIS A 173 10.86 0.70 -2.15
CA HIS A 173 10.18 0.70 -0.87
C HIS A 173 9.87 -0.72 -0.37
N LEU A 174 9.40 -1.63 -1.24
CA LEU A 174 9.14 -3.01 -0.90
C LEU A 174 10.42 -3.79 -0.56
N ASP A 175 11.57 -3.41 -1.12
CA ASP A 175 12.88 -3.95 -0.72
C ASP A 175 13.19 -3.65 0.75
N GLN A 176 12.85 -2.45 1.22
CA GLN A 176 12.95 -2.14 2.65
C GLN A 176 11.98 -3.00 3.47
N GLY A 177 10.75 -3.20 2.97
CA GLY A 177 9.81 -4.15 3.59
C GLY A 177 10.36 -5.58 3.63
N TRP A 178 11.08 -5.99 2.59
CA TRP A 178 11.77 -7.29 2.58
C TRP A 178 12.88 -7.36 3.63
N MET A 179 13.70 -6.32 3.75
CA MET A 179 14.70 -6.22 4.82
C MET A 179 14.06 -6.27 6.20
N TYR A 180 12.95 -5.55 6.41
CA TYR A 180 12.16 -5.63 7.63
C TYR A 180 11.72 -7.06 7.93
N THR A 181 11.13 -7.74 6.95
CA THR A 181 10.66 -9.12 7.08
C THR A 181 11.79 -10.08 7.44
N MET A 182 12.97 -9.91 6.86
CA MET A 182 14.14 -10.76 7.13
C MET A 182 14.79 -10.44 8.49
N ALA A 183 14.61 -9.25 9.04
CA ALA A 183 15.04 -8.88 10.39
C ALA A 183 14.19 -9.53 11.47
N LEU A 184 12.94 -9.91 11.18
CA LEU A 184 12.09 -10.64 12.13
C LEU A 184 12.74 -11.98 12.52
N PRO A 185 12.78 -12.36 13.81
CA PRO A 185 13.34 -13.62 14.26
C PRO A 185 12.70 -14.81 13.54
N ARG A 186 13.51 -15.85 13.30
CA ARG A 186 13.05 -17.01 12.48
C ARG A 186 11.88 -17.76 13.11
N LEU A 187 11.76 -17.76 14.42
CA LEU A 187 10.69 -18.41 15.17
C LEU A 187 9.39 -17.62 15.17
N GLU A 188 9.43 -16.31 14.84
CA GLU A 188 8.25 -15.46 14.71
C GLU A 188 7.56 -15.67 13.34
N ILE A 189 7.15 -16.92 13.09
CA ILE A 189 6.61 -17.34 11.79
C ILE A 189 5.38 -16.54 11.40
N ARG A 190 4.48 -16.26 12.34
CA ARG A 190 3.25 -15.50 12.06
C ARG A 190 3.55 -14.08 11.58
N GLN A 191 4.43 -13.36 12.29
CA GLN A 191 4.85 -11.99 11.96
C GLN A 191 5.62 -11.97 10.64
N ARG A 192 6.49 -12.95 10.40
CA ARG A 192 7.19 -13.09 9.12
C ARG A 192 6.24 -13.29 7.96
N LEU A 193 5.26 -14.19 8.08
CA LEU A 193 4.27 -14.45 7.04
C LEU A 193 3.37 -13.23 6.83
N ALA A 194 2.94 -12.56 7.91
CA ALA A 194 2.13 -11.34 7.83
C ALA A 194 2.81 -10.21 7.05
N CYS A 195 4.15 -10.09 7.14
CA CYS A 195 4.93 -9.15 6.36
C CYS A 195 5.28 -9.66 4.96
N MET A 196 5.57 -10.95 4.81
CA MET A 196 6.02 -11.56 3.56
C MET A 196 4.90 -11.59 2.50
N TRP A 197 3.69 -11.98 2.88
CA TRP A 197 2.58 -12.12 1.94
C TRP A 197 2.24 -10.82 1.20
N PRO A 198 2.04 -9.68 1.88
CA PRO A 198 1.76 -8.43 1.18
C PRO A 198 2.85 -8.06 0.16
N ILE A 199 4.13 -8.26 0.51
CA ILE A 199 5.26 -7.94 -0.38
C ILE A 199 5.24 -8.82 -1.63
N LEU A 200 5.09 -10.14 -1.47
CA LEU A 200 5.08 -11.06 -2.61
C LEU A 200 3.86 -10.85 -3.50
N LEU A 201 2.69 -10.56 -2.91
CA LEU A 201 1.47 -10.25 -3.66
C LEU A 201 1.55 -8.89 -4.36
N ALA A 202 2.19 -7.89 -3.73
CA ALA A 202 2.50 -6.62 -4.37
C ALA A 202 3.42 -6.82 -5.58
N GLY A 203 4.50 -7.60 -5.44
CA GLY A 203 5.39 -7.94 -6.56
C GLY A 203 4.67 -8.65 -7.70
N GLU A 204 3.82 -9.63 -7.39
CA GLU A 204 2.99 -10.32 -8.39
C GLU A 204 1.99 -9.38 -9.08
N THR A 205 1.52 -8.38 -8.38
CA THR A 205 0.64 -7.35 -8.93
C THR A 205 1.42 -6.39 -9.81
N LEU A 206 2.54 -5.84 -9.32
CA LEU A 206 3.41 -4.93 -10.08
C LEU A 206 3.91 -5.56 -11.39
N LYS A 207 4.25 -6.85 -11.37
CA LYS A 207 4.61 -7.59 -12.58
C LYS A 207 3.50 -7.54 -13.63
N ARG A 208 2.24 -7.69 -13.21
CA ARG A 208 1.08 -7.63 -14.11
C ARG A 208 0.81 -6.22 -14.59
N VAL A 209 0.90 -5.25 -13.70
CA VAL A 209 0.77 -3.82 -14.03
C VAL A 209 1.81 -3.41 -15.07
N ALA A 210 3.07 -3.80 -14.90
CA ALA A 210 4.15 -3.52 -15.85
C ALA A 210 3.88 -4.11 -17.25
N ALA A 211 3.24 -5.27 -17.32
CA ALA A 211 2.96 -5.98 -18.57
C ALA A 211 1.56 -5.68 -19.17
N ALA A 212 0.67 -5.01 -18.43
CA ALA A 212 -0.71 -4.81 -18.86
C ALA A 212 -0.81 -3.92 -20.11
N PRO A 213 -1.41 -4.40 -21.22
CA PRO A 213 -1.64 -3.58 -22.40
C PRO A 213 -2.82 -2.61 -22.23
N ASP A 214 -3.74 -2.93 -21.30
CA ASP A 214 -5.00 -2.21 -21.09
C ASP A 214 -5.06 -1.55 -19.71
N LEU A 215 -3.90 -1.10 -19.18
CA LEU A 215 -3.81 -0.54 -17.82
C LEU A 215 -4.69 0.70 -17.62
N LEU A 216 -4.91 1.50 -18.67
CA LEU A 216 -5.75 2.71 -18.63
C LEU A 216 -7.24 2.42 -18.89
N ASP A 217 -7.64 1.16 -18.96
CA ASP A 217 -9.05 0.76 -19.07
C ASP A 217 -9.65 0.54 -17.67
N PRO A 218 -10.65 1.34 -17.23
CA PRO A 218 -11.26 1.20 -15.90
C PRO A 218 -12.03 -0.10 -15.71
N SER A 219 -12.40 -0.80 -16.80
CA SER A 219 -13.03 -2.12 -16.72
C SER A 219 -12.04 -3.25 -16.41
N VAL A 220 -10.74 -3.01 -16.63
CA VAL A 220 -9.68 -4.00 -16.41
C VAL A 220 -9.20 -3.93 -14.95
N ASN A 221 -9.24 -5.06 -14.26
CA ASN A 221 -8.75 -5.17 -12.89
C ASN A 221 -7.42 -5.94 -12.88
N VAL A 222 -6.32 -5.20 -12.83
CA VAL A 222 -4.96 -5.76 -12.82
C VAL A 222 -4.55 -6.14 -11.40
N LYS A 223 -4.77 -7.40 -11.02
CA LYS A 223 -4.36 -7.92 -9.70
C LYS A 223 -3.87 -9.36 -9.78
N ALA A 224 -3.18 -9.81 -8.73
CA ALA A 224 -2.82 -11.21 -8.60
C ALA A 224 -4.07 -12.10 -8.51
N PRO A 225 -4.23 -13.13 -9.37
CA PRO A 225 -5.38 -14.04 -9.29
C PRO A 225 -5.32 -14.90 -8.03
N ARG A 226 -6.49 -15.40 -7.58
CA ARG A 226 -6.59 -16.21 -6.36
C ARG A 226 -5.66 -17.42 -6.35
N SER A 227 -5.43 -18.06 -7.49
CA SER A 227 -4.49 -19.18 -7.63
C SER A 227 -3.06 -18.80 -7.25
N VAL A 228 -2.62 -17.59 -7.62
CA VAL A 228 -1.30 -17.06 -7.24
C VAL A 228 -1.26 -16.75 -5.75
N VAL A 229 -2.33 -16.17 -5.19
CA VAL A 229 -2.44 -15.90 -3.75
C VAL A 229 -2.30 -17.22 -2.98
N TYR A 230 -3.08 -18.24 -3.30
CA TYR A 230 -3.00 -19.54 -2.62
C TYR A 230 -1.63 -20.21 -2.79
N ARG A 231 -1.02 -20.12 -3.98
CA ARG A 231 0.32 -20.65 -4.21
C ARG A 231 1.37 -19.96 -3.34
N VAL A 232 1.36 -18.64 -3.26
CA VAL A 232 2.28 -17.86 -2.42
C VAL A 232 2.10 -18.23 -0.95
N MET A 233 0.86 -18.24 -0.47
CA MET A 233 0.55 -18.58 0.91
C MET A 233 0.98 -20.03 1.24
N ALA A 234 0.61 -21.00 0.42
CA ALA A 234 0.98 -22.40 0.62
C ALA A 234 2.50 -22.57 0.67
N LEU A 235 3.22 -22.09 -0.36
CA LEU A 235 4.68 -22.21 -0.46
C LEU A 235 5.37 -21.64 0.79
N THR A 236 5.01 -20.42 1.19
CA THR A 236 5.67 -19.74 2.32
C THR A 236 5.29 -20.32 3.66
N THR A 237 4.05 -20.80 3.83
CA THR A 237 3.59 -21.47 5.07
C THR A 237 4.26 -22.84 5.23
N PHE A 238 4.28 -23.68 4.18
CA PHE A 238 4.94 -24.99 4.24
C PHE A 238 6.45 -24.89 4.49
N THR A 239 7.07 -23.80 4.08
CA THR A 239 8.49 -23.54 4.37
C THR A 239 8.70 -22.80 5.70
N GLY A 240 7.64 -22.64 6.53
CA GLY A 240 7.71 -21.99 7.83
C GLY A 240 8.22 -20.54 7.77
N GLY A 241 7.90 -19.79 6.69
CA GLY A 241 8.43 -18.45 6.48
C GLY A 241 9.94 -18.44 6.22
N CYS A 242 10.50 -19.56 5.68
CA CYS A 242 11.92 -19.68 5.39
C CYS A 242 12.41 -18.51 4.52
N GLY A 243 13.36 -17.75 5.05
CA GLY A 243 13.90 -16.57 4.38
C GLY A 243 14.54 -16.89 3.02
N TYR A 244 15.17 -18.05 2.86
CA TYR A 244 15.80 -18.44 1.59
C TYR A 244 14.78 -18.59 0.45
N VAL A 245 13.69 -19.33 0.68
CA VAL A 245 12.63 -19.54 -0.34
C VAL A 245 11.96 -18.21 -0.69
N GLY A 246 11.58 -17.44 0.31
CA GLY A 246 10.97 -16.12 0.11
C GLY A 246 11.91 -15.17 -0.63
N THR A 247 13.20 -15.12 -0.26
CA THR A 247 14.20 -14.25 -0.92
C THR A 247 14.42 -14.65 -2.37
N ALA A 248 14.48 -15.96 -2.66
CA ALA A 248 14.59 -16.43 -4.05
C ALA A 248 13.34 -16.06 -4.87
N TYR A 249 12.15 -16.15 -4.26
CA TYR A 249 10.90 -15.75 -4.91
C TYR A 249 10.86 -14.25 -5.17
N TRP A 250 11.13 -13.42 -4.15
CA TRP A 250 11.19 -11.96 -4.28
C TRP A 250 12.22 -11.51 -5.32
N GLY A 251 13.44 -12.06 -5.27
CA GLY A 251 14.50 -11.77 -6.23
C GLY A 251 14.12 -12.12 -7.68
N ARG A 252 13.36 -13.22 -7.88
CA ARG A 252 12.83 -13.56 -9.21
C ARG A 252 11.79 -12.54 -9.69
N LEU A 253 10.86 -12.14 -8.83
CA LEU A 253 9.85 -11.14 -9.17
C LEU A 253 10.50 -9.82 -9.59
N ARG A 254 11.45 -9.33 -8.80
CA ARG A 254 12.18 -8.09 -9.13
C ARG A 254 12.80 -8.11 -10.53
N LYS A 255 13.50 -9.20 -10.86
CA LYS A 255 14.12 -9.37 -12.19
C LYS A 255 13.13 -9.49 -13.35
N GLN A 256 11.87 -9.76 -13.07
CA GLN A 256 10.81 -9.84 -14.08
C GLN A 256 10.06 -8.52 -14.25
N ILE A 257 10.27 -7.56 -13.34
CA ILE A 257 9.56 -6.28 -13.32
C ILE A 257 10.49 -5.17 -13.80
N VAL A 258 11.71 -5.17 -13.32
CA VAL A 258 12.76 -4.14 -13.59
C VAL A 258 14.00 -4.83 -14.27
#